data_4e3ae4c855c6106605d1fcab944f2b7e
#
_entry.id   4e3ae4c855c6106605d1fcab944f2b7e
#
_cell.length_a   1.000
_cell.length_b   1.000
_cell.length_c   1.000
_cell.angle_alpha   90.00
_cell.angle_beta   90.00
_cell.angle_gamma   90.00
#
_symmetry.space_group_name_H-M   'P 1'
#
loop_
_entity.id
_entity.type
_entity.pdbx_description
1 polymer ?
#
loop_
_entity_poly.entity_id
_entity_poly.type
_entity_poly.pdbx_seq_one_letter_code
_entity_poly.pdbx_strand_id
1 'polypeptide(L)'
;MTQFFIRLYNYFQRHKVLFYLSLCVCVLFMGYFAWQVRFEENVTRFFPNTKNSQNITKVFDNLKIKDKIIILISPADSIVTPDLMIEVGDQLKQNLLEESNQTWIKDIFSEVDETTIEKATDFVYENLPLFLTEKDYQHFDSLLTQEGIEAMMRKNYTNLLSPAGIALRGYIQRDPLGLGNNVLKHLQDFQLETNYEINDGHIFSKDGNTLLMFMTPVFGTGSTGENENLIRILENELQQVQKEYPSIRASYFGGPSV
;
A
#
# COMPACT_ATOMS: atom_id res chain seq x y z
N MET A 1 -39.20 41.07 -18.55
CA MET A 1 -38.73 40.50 -17.26
C MET A 1 -38.98 41.44 -16.08
N THR A 2 -38.70 42.73 -16.16
CA THR A 2 -38.82 43.71 -15.06
C THR A 2 -40.24 43.79 -14.44
N GLN A 3 -41.28 43.74 -15.27
CA GLN A 3 -42.69 43.84 -14.77
C GLN A 3 -43.10 42.59 -13.94
N PHE A 4 -42.53 41.43 -14.19
CA PHE A 4 -42.80 40.22 -13.41
C PHE A 4 -42.25 40.35 -11.99
N PHE A 5 -41.00 40.80 -11.84
CA PHE A 5 -40.39 41.02 -10.53
C PHE A 5 -41.10 42.11 -9.71
N ILE A 6 -41.55 43.19 -10.33
CA ILE A 6 -42.30 44.25 -9.66
C ILE A 6 -43.66 43.73 -9.14
N ARG A 7 -44.38 42.90 -9.92
CA ARG A 7 -45.63 42.28 -9.46
C ARG A 7 -45.40 41.31 -8.32
N LEU A 8 -44.34 40.50 -8.40
CA LEU A 8 -43.97 39.54 -7.35
C LEU A 8 -43.60 40.26 -6.04
N TYR A 9 -42.81 41.33 -6.14
CA TYR A 9 -42.45 42.18 -5.00
C TYR A 9 -43.69 42.80 -4.33
N ASN A 10 -44.58 43.41 -5.10
CA ASN A 10 -45.80 44.01 -4.57
C ASN A 10 -46.74 42.96 -3.93
N TYR A 11 -46.80 41.76 -4.48
CA TYR A 11 -47.58 40.67 -3.92
C TYR A 11 -47.03 40.24 -2.55
N PHE A 12 -45.72 40.00 -2.42
CA PHE A 12 -45.11 39.65 -1.17
C PHE A 12 -45.12 40.77 -0.12
N GLN A 13 -45.05 42.02 -0.55
CA GLN A 13 -45.17 43.18 0.35
C GLN A 13 -46.58 43.27 0.96
N ARG A 14 -47.58 42.84 0.22
CA ARG A 14 -48.98 42.80 0.69
C ARG A 14 -49.27 41.60 1.58
N HIS A 15 -48.52 40.46 1.39
CA HIS A 15 -48.68 39.20 2.11
C HIS A 15 -47.39 38.80 2.82
N LYS A 16 -46.97 39.57 3.81
CA LYS A 16 -45.72 39.34 4.56
C LYS A 16 -45.59 37.95 5.17
N VAL A 17 -46.69 37.38 5.69
CA VAL A 17 -46.72 36.03 6.26
C VAL A 17 -46.37 34.96 5.21
N LEU A 18 -46.89 35.14 3.99
CA LEU A 18 -46.65 34.23 2.88
C LEU A 18 -45.21 34.31 2.40
N PHE A 19 -44.57 35.48 2.48
CA PHE A 19 -43.16 35.68 2.20
C PHE A 19 -42.29 34.94 3.21
N TYR A 20 -42.52 35.11 4.51
CA TYR A 20 -41.74 34.42 5.53
C TYR A 20 -41.93 32.88 5.49
N LEU A 21 -43.16 32.43 5.19
CA LEU A 21 -43.44 31.00 5.03
C LEU A 21 -42.69 30.43 3.82
N SER A 22 -42.67 31.10 2.67
CA SER A 22 -41.93 30.66 1.49
C SER A 22 -40.41 30.66 1.73
N LEU A 23 -39.88 31.64 2.47
CA LEU A 23 -38.50 31.73 2.86
C LEU A 23 -38.11 30.53 3.77
N CYS A 24 -38.96 30.24 4.77
CA CYS A 24 -38.76 29.13 5.68
C CYS A 24 -38.74 27.79 4.93
N VAL A 25 -39.67 27.56 4.03
CA VAL A 25 -39.70 26.36 3.17
C VAL A 25 -38.44 26.27 2.29
N CYS A 26 -37.98 27.38 1.73
CA CYS A 26 -36.76 27.40 0.92
C CYS A 26 -35.52 27.06 1.74
N VAL A 27 -35.40 27.60 2.95
CA VAL A 27 -34.29 27.30 3.87
C VAL A 27 -34.31 25.83 4.30
N LEU A 28 -35.48 25.28 4.66
CA LEU A 28 -35.62 23.85 5.01
C LEU A 28 -35.27 22.94 3.82
N PHE A 29 -35.67 23.32 2.62
CA PHE A 29 -35.35 22.58 1.41
C PHE A 29 -33.86 22.64 1.11
N MET A 30 -33.21 23.79 1.22
CA MET A 30 -31.74 23.89 1.08
C MET A 30 -30.99 23.10 2.17
N GLY A 31 -31.47 23.16 3.42
CA GLY A 31 -30.91 22.41 4.53
C GLY A 31 -30.99 20.89 4.31
N TYR A 32 -32.13 20.43 3.78
CA TYR A 32 -32.30 19.00 3.45
C TYR A 32 -31.29 18.54 2.37
N PHE A 33 -31.10 19.32 1.31
CA PHE A 33 -30.13 19.01 0.27
C PHE A 33 -28.68 19.14 0.78
N ALA A 34 -28.40 20.13 1.61
CA ALA A 34 -27.08 20.31 2.21
C ALA A 34 -26.68 19.09 3.09
N TRP A 35 -27.64 18.50 3.81
CA TRP A 35 -27.39 17.30 4.60
C TRP A 35 -27.11 16.06 3.73
N GLN A 36 -27.58 16.03 2.49
CA GLN A 36 -27.39 14.92 1.56
C GLN A 36 -26.08 15.02 0.77
N VAL A 37 -25.36 16.15 0.87
CA VAL A 37 -24.05 16.34 0.23
C VAL A 37 -23.01 15.51 0.96
N ARG A 38 -22.55 14.43 0.33
CA ARG A 38 -21.37 13.69 0.76
C ARG A 38 -20.14 14.35 0.15
N PHE A 39 -19.22 14.77 0.99
CA PHE A 39 -17.92 15.25 0.52
C PHE A 39 -17.11 14.03 0.10
N GLU A 40 -16.92 13.83 -1.20
CA GLU A 40 -15.96 12.87 -1.73
C GLU A 40 -14.60 13.58 -1.81
N GLU A 41 -13.67 13.25 -0.92
CA GLU A 41 -12.30 13.79 -0.90
C GLU A 41 -11.40 13.15 -1.98
N ASN A 42 -11.97 12.68 -3.08
CA ASN A 42 -11.21 12.06 -4.14
C ASN A 42 -10.51 13.11 -5.01
N VAL A 43 -9.31 13.54 -4.55
CA VAL A 43 -8.46 14.54 -5.22
C VAL A 43 -8.12 14.16 -6.67
N THR A 44 -8.19 12.87 -7.01
CA THR A 44 -7.87 12.39 -8.37
C THR A 44 -8.86 12.87 -9.43
N ARG A 45 -10.07 13.26 -9.06
CA ARG A 45 -11.07 13.84 -9.98
C ARG A 45 -10.75 15.28 -10.41
N PHE A 46 -9.86 15.98 -9.72
CA PHE A 46 -9.44 17.35 -10.07
C PHE A 46 -8.33 17.40 -11.13
N PHE A 47 -7.71 16.27 -11.46
CA PHE A 47 -6.73 16.24 -12.54
C PHE A 47 -7.43 16.23 -13.90
N PRO A 48 -7.05 17.14 -14.83
CA PRO A 48 -7.65 17.18 -16.16
C PRO A 48 -7.44 15.84 -16.88
N ASN A 49 -8.50 15.32 -17.49
CA ASN A 49 -8.54 14.03 -18.20
C ASN A 49 -7.69 14.09 -19.50
N THR A 50 -6.39 14.22 -19.36
CA THR A 50 -5.43 14.11 -20.48
C THR A 50 -5.00 12.65 -20.62
N LYS A 51 -4.71 12.18 -21.83
CA LYS A 51 -4.29 10.78 -22.08
C LYS A 51 -3.10 10.34 -21.19
N ASN A 52 -2.22 11.26 -20.82
CA ASN A 52 -1.10 10.99 -19.90
C ASN A 52 -1.56 10.87 -18.44
N SER A 53 -2.56 11.64 -17.99
CA SER A 53 -3.08 11.54 -16.62
C SER A 53 -3.87 10.25 -16.40
N GLN A 54 -4.56 9.72 -17.42
CA GLN A 54 -5.25 8.43 -17.32
C GLN A 54 -4.28 7.26 -17.09
N ASN A 55 -3.09 7.31 -17.70
CA ASN A 55 -2.07 6.29 -17.46
C ASN A 55 -1.45 6.44 -16.07
N ILE A 56 -1.22 7.66 -15.61
CA ILE A 56 -0.72 7.95 -14.26
C ILE A 56 -1.77 7.52 -13.22
N THR A 57 -3.04 7.86 -13.41
CA THR A 57 -4.13 7.45 -12.52
C THR A 57 -4.27 5.93 -12.46
N LYS A 58 -4.20 5.23 -13.61
CA LYS A 58 -4.21 3.77 -13.66
C LYS A 58 -3.01 3.14 -12.95
N VAL A 59 -1.83 3.75 -13.04
CA VAL A 59 -0.64 3.30 -12.31
C VAL A 59 -0.83 3.51 -10.81
N PHE A 60 -1.33 4.66 -10.37
CA PHE A 60 -1.63 4.93 -8.96
C PHE A 60 -2.76 4.04 -8.41
N ASP A 61 -3.82 3.80 -9.19
CA ASP A 61 -4.93 2.90 -8.81
C ASP A 61 -4.48 1.43 -8.73
N ASN A 62 -3.52 1.02 -9.57
CA ASN A 62 -2.93 -0.33 -9.54
C ASN A 62 -1.85 -0.48 -8.44
N LEU A 63 -1.21 0.59 -8.02
CA LEU A 63 -0.22 0.57 -6.94
C LEU A 63 -0.87 0.46 -5.56
N LYS A 64 -2.03 0.01 -5.33
CA LYS A 64 -2.71 -0.31 -4.04
C LYS A 64 -2.09 0.26 -2.74
N ILE A 65 -1.04 1.07 -2.85
CA ILE A 65 -0.33 1.75 -1.77
C ILE A 65 -1.16 2.92 -1.25
N LYS A 66 -1.97 3.51 -2.14
CA LYS A 66 -2.83 4.67 -1.85
C LYS A 66 -3.84 4.42 -0.72
N ASP A 67 -4.27 3.16 -0.59
CA ASP A 67 -5.27 2.77 0.40
C ASP A 67 -4.64 2.13 1.65
N LYS A 68 -3.31 2.21 1.83
CA LYS A 68 -2.63 1.66 2.99
C LYS A 68 -2.27 2.74 4.00
N ILE A 69 -2.33 2.37 5.26
CA ILE A 69 -1.76 3.12 6.36
C ILE A 69 -0.40 2.51 6.65
N ILE A 70 0.63 3.34 6.69
CA ILE A 70 1.99 2.92 7.02
C ILE A 70 2.24 3.27 8.48
N ILE A 71 2.56 2.26 9.27
CA ILE A 71 2.92 2.39 10.68
C ILE A 71 4.43 2.34 10.76
N LEU A 72 5.01 3.28 11.51
CA LEU A 72 6.43 3.44 11.73
C LEU A 72 6.74 3.23 13.20
N ILE A 73 7.69 2.34 13.48
CA ILE A 73 8.21 2.10 14.83
C ILE A 73 9.71 2.45 14.80
N SER A 74 10.10 3.42 15.61
CA SER A 74 11.48 3.96 15.65
C SER A 74 11.93 4.23 17.09
N PRO A 75 13.24 4.34 17.34
CA PRO A 75 13.74 4.80 18.62
C PRO A 75 13.23 6.22 18.96
N ALA A 76 12.89 6.47 20.24
CA ALA A 76 12.53 7.82 20.70
C ALA A 76 13.77 8.68 20.92
N ASP A 77 14.64 8.31 21.88
CA ASP A 77 15.82 9.09 22.26
C ASP A 77 17.04 8.21 22.61
N SER A 78 16.91 6.88 22.50
CA SER A 78 17.95 5.91 22.90
C SER A 78 18.22 4.91 21.79
N ILE A 79 19.36 4.25 21.86
CA ILE A 79 19.67 3.15 20.95
C ILE A 79 18.74 1.98 21.31
N VAL A 80 17.87 1.63 20.39
CA VAL A 80 16.95 0.48 20.49
C VAL A 80 17.44 -0.60 19.52
N THR A 81 17.39 -1.85 19.96
CA THR A 81 17.75 -2.97 19.08
C THR A 81 16.64 -3.26 18.06
N PRO A 82 16.96 -3.72 16.86
CA PRO A 82 15.95 -4.17 15.90
C PRO A 82 14.99 -5.20 16.47
N ASP A 83 15.49 -6.14 17.28
CA ASP A 83 14.68 -7.20 17.90
C ASP A 83 13.56 -6.63 18.79
N LEU A 84 13.84 -5.58 19.58
CA LEU A 84 12.81 -4.91 20.38
C LEU A 84 11.77 -4.20 19.51
N MET A 85 12.19 -3.59 18.40
CA MET A 85 11.25 -2.96 17.45
C MET A 85 10.35 -4.01 16.78
N ILE A 86 10.89 -5.18 16.46
CA ILE A 86 10.14 -6.32 15.91
C ILE A 86 9.13 -6.82 16.95
N GLU A 87 9.55 -7.07 18.19
CA GLU A 87 8.67 -7.53 19.28
C GLU A 87 7.49 -6.56 19.48
N VAL A 88 7.77 -5.26 19.55
CA VAL A 88 6.73 -4.23 19.68
C VAL A 88 5.83 -4.17 18.44
N GLY A 89 6.38 -4.35 17.25
CA GLY A 89 5.62 -4.42 16.00
C GLY A 89 4.65 -5.60 15.95
N ASP A 90 5.11 -6.76 16.36
CA ASP A 90 4.29 -7.98 16.40
C ASP A 90 3.20 -7.90 17.46
N GLN A 91 3.51 -7.36 18.63
CA GLN A 91 2.52 -7.09 19.69
C GLN A 91 1.46 -6.10 19.19
N LEU A 92 1.87 -4.99 18.59
CA LEU A 92 0.96 -4.00 18.01
C LEU A 92 0.05 -4.62 16.94
N LYS A 93 0.63 -5.43 16.04
CA LYS A 93 -0.12 -6.16 15.00
C LYS A 93 -1.19 -7.06 15.60
N GLN A 94 -0.81 -7.84 16.61
CA GLN A 94 -1.74 -8.75 17.28
C GLN A 94 -2.89 -7.98 17.94
N ASN A 95 -2.59 -6.95 18.71
CA ASN A 95 -3.59 -6.13 19.40
C ASN A 95 -4.55 -5.48 18.39
N LEU A 96 -4.04 -4.87 17.32
CA LEU A 96 -4.85 -4.25 16.27
C LEU A 96 -5.80 -5.26 15.59
N LEU A 97 -5.33 -6.46 15.30
CA LEU A 97 -6.15 -7.51 14.68
C LEU A 97 -7.22 -8.03 15.65
N GLU A 98 -6.90 -8.20 16.93
CA GLU A 98 -7.84 -8.63 17.97
C GLU A 98 -8.92 -7.55 18.20
N GLU A 99 -8.53 -6.29 18.40
CA GLU A 99 -9.48 -5.21 18.70
C GLU A 99 -10.37 -4.86 17.49
N SER A 100 -9.81 -4.92 16.27
CA SER A 100 -10.59 -4.68 15.06
C SER A 100 -11.59 -5.80 14.74
N ASN A 101 -11.39 -7.00 15.29
CA ASN A 101 -12.17 -8.21 15.00
C ASN A 101 -12.41 -8.40 13.48
N GLN A 102 -11.43 -8.08 12.65
CA GLN A 102 -11.47 -8.08 11.19
C GLN A 102 -12.54 -7.18 10.55
N THR A 103 -13.17 -6.31 11.33
CA THR A 103 -14.21 -5.40 10.84
C THR A 103 -13.63 -4.20 10.10
N TRP A 104 -12.51 -3.67 10.59
CA TRP A 104 -11.89 -2.42 10.12
C TRP A 104 -10.56 -2.65 9.40
N ILE A 105 -9.83 -3.70 9.78
CA ILE A 105 -8.50 -4.04 9.25
C ILE A 105 -8.63 -5.33 8.42
N LYS A 106 -8.25 -5.24 7.17
CA LYS A 106 -8.22 -6.38 6.25
C LYS A 106 -6.97 -7.22 6.44
N ASP A 107 -5.82 -6.56 6.59
CA ASP A 107 -4.51 -7.19 6.70
C ASP A 107 -3.47 -6.20 7.23
N ILE A 108 -2.46 -6.70 7.95
CA ILE A 108 -1.27 -5.96 8.35
C ILE A 108 -0.05 -6.73 7.86
N PHE A 109 0.61 -6.19 6.84
CA PHE A 109 1.84 -6.72 6.29
C PHE A 109 3.03 -6.10 7.03
N SER A 110 3.70 -6.88 7.84
CA SER A 110 4.88 -6.50 8.64
C SER A 110 6.09 -7.37 8.34
N GLU A 111 5.87 -8.56 7.78
CA GLU A 111 6.89 -9.60 7.61
C GLU A 111 6.81 -10.18 6.20
N VAL A 112 7.98 -10.41 5.61
CA VAL A 112 8.17 -11.10 4.33
C VAL A 112 8.56 -12.55 4.66
N ASP A 113 7.59 -13.43 4.74
CA ASP A 113 7.80 -14.84 4.99
C ASP A 113 8.30 -15.60 3.74
N GLU A 114 8.82 -16.82 3.95
CA GLU A 114 9.29 -17.68 2.85
C GLU A 114 8.19 -17.93 1.80
N THR A 115 6.93 -18.04 2.22
CA THR A 115 5.80 -18.28 1.32
C THR A 115 5.51 -17.07 0.44
N THR A 116 5.75 -15.87 0.93
CA THR A 116 5.64 -14.62 0.15
C THR A 116 6.75 -14.53 -0.89
N ILE A 117 7.99 -14.89 -0.52
CA ILE A 117 9.13 -14.95 -1.45
C ILE A 117 8.88 -16.01 -2.53
N GLU A 118 8.41 -17.20 -2.15
CA GLU A 118 8.09 -18.28 -3.07
C GLU A 118 7.02 -17.85 -4.08
N LYS A 119 5.89 -17.29 -3.61
CA LYS A 119 4.81 -16.77 -4.47
C LYS A 119 5.28 -15.66 -5.40
N ALA A 120 6.13 -14.75 -4.91
CA ALA A 120 6.69 -13.69 -5.74
C ALA A 120 7.62 -14.27 -6.82
N THR A 121 8.44 -15.25 -6.46
CA THR A 121 9.32 -15.97 -7.39
C THR A 121 8.48 -16.73 -8.43
N ASP A 122 7.45 -17.42 -8.00
CA ASP A 122 6.51 -18.14 -8.88
C ASP A 122 5.87 -17.17 -9.88
N PHE A 123 5.37 -16.05 -9.41
CA PHE A 123 4.78 -15.03 -10.26
C PHE A 123 5.76 -14.50 -11.33
N VAL A 124 7.02 -14.28 -10.95
CA VAL A 124 8.06 -13.84 -11.89
C VAL A 124 8.31 -14.91 -12.97
N TYR A 125 8.43 -16.17 -12.58
CA TYR A 125 8.66 -17.28 -13.53
C TYR A 125 7.45 -17.51 -14.44
N GLU A 126 6.23 -17.43 -13.94
CA GLU A 126 5.01 -17.56 -14.74
C GLU A 126 4.82 -16.42 -15.75
N ASN A 127 5.37 -15.26 -15.42
CA ASN A 127 5.24 -14.05 -16.24
C ASN A 127 6.60 -13.55 -16.76
N LEU A 128 7.60 -14.43 -16.88
CA LEU A 128 8.98 -14.11 -17.22
C LEU A 128 9.12 -13.13 -18.41
N PRO A 129 8.38 -13.26 -19.52
CA PRO A 129 8.48 -12.35 -20.66
C PRO A 129 8.17 -10.88 -20.33
N LEU A 130 7.39 -10.59 -19.27
CA LEU A 130 7.07 -9.22 -18.86
C LEU A 130 8.24 -8.51 -18.16
N PHE A 131 9.19 -9.27 -17.65
CA PHE A 131 10.34 -8.77 -16.88
C PHE A 131 11.64 -8.78 -17.66
N LEU A 132 11.65 -9.35 -18.88
CA LEU A 132 12.85 -9.44 -19.73
C LEU A 132 13.17 -8.11 -20.38
N THR A 133 14.45 -7.76 -20.37
CA THR A 133 15.01 -6.62 -21.08
C THR A 133 15.69 -7.07 -22.37
N GLU A 134 15.99 -6.14 -23.26
CA GLU A 134 16.76 -6.41 -24.49
C GLU A 134 18.12 -7.09 -24.21
N LYS A 135 18.76 -6.75 -23.09
CA LYS A 135 20.01 -7.37 -22.65
C LYS A 135 19.84 -8.85 -22.27
N ASP A 136 18.70 -9.19 -21.70
CA ASP A 136 18.38 -10.57 -21.33
C ASP A 136 18.20 -11.43 -22.58
N TYR A 137 17.52 -10.92 -23.60
CA TYR A 137 17.40 -11.62 -24.90
C TYR A 137 18.77 -11.86 -25.55
N GLN A 138 19.67 -10.86 -25.58
CA GLN A 138 21.03 -11.02 -26.09
C GLN A 138 21.83 -12.06 -25.27
N HIS A 139 21.61 -12.12 -23.97
CA HIS A 139 22.22 -13.12 -23.12
C HIS A 139 21.68 -14.52 -23.43
N PHE A 140 20.38 -14.64 -23.70
CA PHE A 140 19.76 -15.91 -24.07
C PHE A 140 20.33 -16.46 -25.39
N ASP A 141 20.59 -15.61 -26.38
CA ASP A 141 21.21 -16.02 -27.63
C ASP A 141 22.55 -16.72 -27.40
N SER A 142 23.33 -16.28 -26.41
CA SER A 142 24.59 -16.91 -26.03
C SER A 142 24.41 -18.19 -25.23
N LEU A 143 23.42 -18.26 -24.34
CA LEU A 143 23.11 -19.44 -23.52
C LEU A 143 22.49 -20.58 -24.32
N LEU A 144 21.69 -20.28 -25.35
CA LEU A 144 20.97 -21.26 -26.15
C LEU A 144 21.85 -21.87 -27.26
N THR A 145 23.14 -21.60 -27.25
CA THR A 145 24.10 -22.34 -28.08
C THR A 145 24.38 -23.73 -27.50
N GLN A 146 24.82 -24.67 -28.33
CA GLN A 146 25.19 -26.00 -27.85
C GLN A 146 26.22 -25.93 -26.73
N GLU A 147 27.26 -25.12 -26.88
CA GLU A 147 28.31 -24.90 -25.90
C GLU A 147 27.79 -24.28 -24.60
N GLY A 148 26.89 -23.29 -24.70
CA GLY A 148 26.25 -22.64 -23.55
C GLY A 148 25.39 -23.61 -22.74
N ILE A 149 24.57 -24.42 -23.42
CA ILE A 149 23.74 -25.45 -22.79
C ILE A 149 24.61 -26.49 -22.07
N GLU A 150 25.67 -27.02 -22.73
CA GLU A 150 26.56 -27.98 -22.12
C GLU A 150 27.28 -27.41 -20.89
N ALA A 151 27.77 -26.17 -20.98
CA ALA A 151 28.41 -25.49 -19.85
C ALA A 151 27.47 -25.33 -18.66
N MET A 152 26.22 -24.92 -18.90
CA MET A 152 25.22 -24.77 -17.86
C MET A 152 24.84 -26.12 -17.22
N MET A 153 24.67 -27.18 -18.02
CA MET A 153 24.36 -28.50 -17.52
C MET A 153 25.51 -29.06 -16.64
N ARG A 154 26.78 -28.85 -17.04
CA ARG A 154 27.92 -29.19 -16.20
C ARG A 154 27.95 -28.45 -14.88
N LYS A 155 27.65 -27.14 -14.91
CA LYS A 155 27.56 -26.32 -13.69
C LYS A 155 26.44 -26.81 -12.78
N ASN A 156 25.27 -27.11 -13.30
CA ASN A 156 24.15 -27.65 -12.56
C ASN A 156 24.48 -29.02 -11.94
N TYR A 157 25.14 -29.89 -12.69
CA TYR A 157 25.58 -31.18 -12.18
C TYR A 157 26.55 -31.01 -10.98
N THR A 158 27.53 -30.09 -11.11
CA THR A 158 28.47 -29.80 -10.02
C THR A 158 27.73 -29.21 -8.79
N ASN A 159 26.77 -28.30 -9.01
CA ASN A 159 25.97 -27.71 -7.94
C ASN A 159 25.13 -28.77 -7.21
N LEU A 160 24.49 -29.69 -7.94
CA LEU A 160 23.72 -30.78 -7.34
C LEU A 160 24.55 -31.78 -6.52
N LEU A 161 25.82 -31.93 -6.85
CA LEU A 161 26.75 -32.76 -6.06
C LEU A 161 27.35 -32.02 -4.87
N SER A 162 27.15 -30.71 -4.75
CA SER A 162 27.64 -29.92 -3.62
C SER A 162 26.76 -30.12 -2.37
N PRO A 163 27.23 -29.77 -1.17
CA PRO A 163 26.40 -29.81 0.04
C PRO A 163 25.11 -28.96 -0.07
N ALA A 164 25.11 -27.88 -0.87
CA ALA A 164 23.97 -27.04 -1.15
C ALA A 164 23.00 -27.65 -2.20
N GLY A 165 23.34 -28.78 -2.81
CA GLY A 165 22.59 -29.37 -3.93
C GLY A 165 21.14 -29.73 -3.59
N ILE A 166 20.90 -30.11 -2.34
CA ILE A 166 19.52 -30.39 -1.88
C ILE A 166 18.64 -29.12 -1.96
N ALA A 167 19.16 -28.00 -1.47
CA ALA A 167 18.45 -26.72 -1.50
C ALA A 167 18.30 -26.17 -2.94
N LEU A 168 19.29 -26.38 -3.78
CA LEU A 168 19.30 -25.87 -5.16
C LEU A 168 18.48 -26.72 -6.14
N ARG A 169 18.10 -27.93 -5.74
CA ARG A 169 17.46 -28.91 -6.63
C ARG A 169 16.17 -28.36 -7.26
N GLY A 170 15.31 -27.76 -6.47
CA GLY A 170 14.04 -27.19 -6.95
C GLY A 170 14.25 -26.09 -7.99
N TYR A 171 15.21 -25.20 -7.72
CA TYR A 171 15.55 -24.10 -8.65
C TYR A 171 16.14 -24.63 -9.97
N ILE A 172 17.07 -25.57 -9.90
CA ILE A 172 17.69 -26.16 -11.09
C ILE A 172 16.68 -26.94 -11.93
N GLN A 173 15.75 -27.64 -11.30
CA GLN A 173 14.69 -28.36 -12.03
C GLN A 173 13.71 -27.42 -12.72
N ARG A 174 13.43 -26.28 -12.11
CA ARG A 174 12.50 -25.28 -12.64
C ARG A 174 13.10 -24.46 -13.79
N ASP A 175 14.36 -24.05 -13.63
CA ASP A 175 15.08 -23.22 -14.59
C ASP A 175 16.50 -23.77 -14.82
N PRO A 176 16.61 -24.88 -15.59
CA PRO A 176 17.89 -25.53 -15.80
C PRO A 176 18.89 -24.71 -16.59
N LEU A 177 18.45 -23.73 -17.34
CA LEU A 177 19.31 -22.80 -18.12
C LEU A 177 19.56 -21.48 -17.39
N GLY A 178 18.88 -21.23 -16.28
CA GLY A 178 19.05 -20.02 -15.50
C GLY A 178 18.50 -18.76 -16.19
N LEU A 179 17.48 -18.92 -17.03
CA LEU A 179 16.89 -17.82 -17.81
C LEU A 179 16.24 -16.75 -16.92
N GLY A 180 15.63 -17.18 -15.80
CA GLY A 180 15.01 -16.30 -14.84
C GLY A 180 15.98 -15.64 -13.84
N ASN A 181 17.21 -16.15 -13.73
CA ASN A 181 18.18 -15.67 -12.73
C ASN A 181 18.54 -14.18 -12.92
N ASN A 182 18.66 -13.72 -14.16
CA ASN A 182 18.97 -12.32 -14.45
C ASN A 182 17.79 -11.42 -14.05
N VAL A 183 16.56 -11.86 -14.30
CA VAL A 183 15.36 -11.13 -13.91
C VAL A 183 15.27 -11.00 -12.40
N LEU A 184 15.48 -12.11 -11.66
CA LEU A 184 15.49 -12.06 -10.20
C LEU A 184 16.60 -11.14 -9.67
N LYS A 185 17.78 -11.14 -10.30
CA LYS A 185 18.86 -10.19 -9.97
C LYS A 185 18.45 -8.76 -10.21
N HIS A 186 17.88 -8.45 -11.37
CA HIS A 186 17.43 -7.09 -11.66
C HIS A 186 16.38 -6.62 -10.65
N LEU A 187 15.47 -7.50 -10.22
CA LEU A 187 14.50 -7.18 -9.17
C LEU A 187 15.16 -6.95 -7.81
N GLN A 188 16.21 -7.69 -7.49
CA GLN A 188 17.03 -7.47 -6.28
C GLN A 188 17.79 -6.13 -6.39
N ASP A 189 18.39 -5.83 -7.54
CA ASP A 189 19.09 -4.57 -7.77
C ASP A 189 18.13 -3.37 -7.68
N PHE A 190 16.88 -3.53 -8.15
CA PHE A 190 15.81 -2.53 -7.97
C PHE A 190 15.46 -2.32 -6.48
N GLN A 191 15.55 -3.36 -5.65
CA GLN A 191 15.36 -3.24 -4.21
C GLN A 191 16.54 -2.52 -3.53
N LEU A 192 17.77 -2.68 -4.04
CA LEU A 192 18.97 -2.01 -3.50
C LEU A 192 18.96 -0.47 -3.72
N GLU A 193 18.18 0.03 -4.68
CA GLU A 193 17.92 1.47 -4.85
C GLU A 193 16.81 1.99 -3.95
N THR A 194 16.08 1.11 -3.25
CA THR A 194 15.00 1.50 -2.35
C THR A 194 15.53 1.94 -0.97
N ASN A 195 14.74 2.77 -0.28
CA ASN A 195 15.09 3.34 1.03
C ASN A 195 14.81 2.37 2.19
N TYR A 196 14.73 1.06 1.95
CA TYR A 196 14.46 0.05 2.97
C TYR A 196 15.31 -1.20 2.78
N GLU A 197 15.47 -1.94 3.86
CA GLU A 197 16.14 -3.24 3.92
C GLU A 197 15.26 -4.26 4.65
N ILE A 198 15.52 -5.54 4.42
CA ILE A 198 14.84 -6.63 5.14
C ILE A 198 15.82 -7.15 6.19
N ASN A 199 15.40 -7.10 7.45
CA ASN A 199 16.12 -7.63 8.58
C ASN A 199 15.21 -8.62 9.33
N ASP A 200 15.65 -9.87 9.45
CA ASP A 200 14.88 -10.97 10.04
C ASP A 200 13.43 -11.08 9.53
N GLY A 201 13.26 -10.97 8.19
CA GLY A 201 11.96 -11.00 7.54
C GLY A 201 11.17 -9.69 7.60
N HIS A 202 11.55 -8.74 8.44
CA HIS A 202 10.85 -7.47 8.64
C HIS A 202 11.43 -6.33 7.79
N ILE A 203 10.57 -5.38 7.43
CA ILE A 203 10.96 -4.27 6.57
C ILE A 203 11.43 -3.10 7.42
N PHE A 204 12.69 -2.72 7.28
CA PHE A 204 13.30 -1.58 7.95
C PHE A 204 13.65 -0.46 6.95
N SER A 205 13.76 0.76 7.45
CA SER A 205 14.42 1.84 6.71
C SER A 205 15.90 1.49 6.46
N LYS A 206 16.50 2.06 5.42
CA LYS A 206 17.88 1.77 5.00
C LYS A 206 18.95 2.01 6.09
N ASP A 207 18.65 2.87 7.05
CA ASP A 207 19.51 3.14 8.21
C ASP A 207 19.26 2.15 9.38
N GLY A 208 18.37 1.16 9.19
CA GLY A 208 18.02 0.16 10.20
C GLY A 208 17.27 0.72 11.43
N ASN A 209 16.91 2.00 11.41
CA ASN A 209 16.39 2.67 12.59
C ASN A 209 14.85 2.75 12.65
N THR A 210 14.14 2.30 11.62
CA THR A 210 12.68 2.38 11.60
C THR A 210 12.10 1.11 11.00
N LEU A 211 11.28 0.41 11.78
CA LEU A 211 10.46 -0.71 11.31
C LEU A 211 9.22 -0.17 10.60
N LEU A 212 8.91 -0.69 9.42
CA LEU A 212 7.76 -0.33 8.62
C LEU A 212 6.73 -1.46 8.59
N MET A 213 5.48 -1.11 8.87
CA MET A 213 4.35 -2.02 8.76
C MET A 213 3.28 -1.40 7.86
N PHE A 214 2.62 -2.21 7.04
CA PHE A 214 1.63 -1.75 6.05
C PHE A 214 0.26 -2.30 6.39
N MET A 215 -0.60 -1.48 6.95
CA MET A 215 -1.98 -1.85 7.27
C MET A 215 -2.91 -1.55 6.11
N THR A 216 -3.71 -2.53 5.74
CA THR A 216 -4.74 -2.42 4.69
C THR A 216 -6.11 -2.30 5.36
N PRO A 217 -6.78 -1.14 5.29
CA PRO A 217 -8.14 -0.98 5.78
C PRO A 217 -9.15 -1.81 4.96
N VAL A 218 -10.28 -2.14 5.58
CA VAL A 218 -11.43 -2.73 4.88
C VAL A 218 -12.09 -1.69 3.97
N PHE A 219 -12.17 -0.44 4.42
CA PHE A 219 -12.77 0.67 3.68
C PHE A 219 -11.66 1.51 3.03
N GLY A 220 -11.84 1.87 1.77
CA GLY A 220 -10.86 2.69 1.03
C GLY A 220 -10.78 4.13 1.53
N THR A 221 -9.82 4.89 1.02
CA THR A 221 -9.55 6.29 1.39
C THR A 221 -10.73 7.26 1.24
N GLY A 222 -11.73 6.92 0.42
CA GLY A 222 -12.93 7.75 0.22
C GLY A 222 -14.02 7.57 1.28
N SER A 223 -13.81 6.71 2.28
CA SER A 223 -14.80 6.35 3.32
C SER A 223 -14.41 6.93 4.68
N THR A 224 -14.31 8.25 4.76
CA THR A 224 -13.82 8.96 5.95
C THR A 224 -14.59 8.60 7.23
N GLY A 225 -15.93 8.49 7.15
CA GLY A 225 -16.76 8.14 8.32
C GLY A 225 -16.57 6.71 8.82
N GLU A 226 -16.35 5.76 7.91
CA GLU A 226 -16.08 4.37 8.28
C GLU A 226 -14.65 4.19 8.82
N ASN A 227 -13.69 4.98 8.32
CA ASN A 227 -12.30 4.94 8.76
C ASN A 227 -12.06 5.65 10.10
N GLU A 228 -12.96 6.50 10.58
CA GLU A 228 -12.82 7.18 11.88
C GLU A 228 -12.65 6.19 13.05
N ASN A 229 -13.41 5.11 13.06
CA ASN A 229 -13.26 4.06 14.07
C ASN A 229 -11.93 3.34 13.99
N LEU A 230 -11.45 3.05 12.77
CA LEU A 230 -10.14 2.46 12.55
C LEU A 230 -9.03 3.34 13.09
N ILE A 231 -9.05 4.64 12.75
CA ILE A 231 -8.04 5.60 13.21
C ILE A 231 -8.05 5.72 14.73
N ARG A 232 -9.22 5.75 15.35
CA ARG A 232 -9.33 5.79 16.82
C ARG A 232 -8.75 4.54 17.50
N ILE A 233 -8.99 3.34 16.93
CA ILE A 233 -8.38 2.11 17.43
C ILE A 233 -6.87 2.20 17.27
N LEU A 234 -6.38 2.57 16.09
CA LEU A 234 -4.95 2.72 15.82
C LEU A 234 -4.28 3.70 16.80
N GLU A 235 -4.86 4.88 16.99
CA GLU A 235 -4.32 5.89 17.90
C GLU A 235 -4.28 5.41 19.36
N ASN A 236 -5.30 4.69 19.81
CA ASN A 236 -5.32 4.12 21.15
C ASN A 236 -4.20 3.11 21.35
N GLU A 237 -4.03 2.18 20.40
CA GLU A 237 -2.96 1.17 20.45
C GLU A 237 -1.57 1.80 20.38
N LEU A 238 -1.36 2.80 19.51
CA LEU A 238 -0.09 3.53 19.46
C LEU A 238 0.22 4.26 20.76
N GLN A 239 -0.79 4.85 21.41
CA GLN A 239 -0.61 5.49 22.70
C GLN A 239 -0.30 4.47 23.81
N GLN A 240 -0.87 3.26 23.74
CA GLN A 240 -0.58 2.20 24.67
C GLN A 240 0.86 1.71 24.53
N VAL A 241 1.31 1.45 23.30
CA VAL A 241 2.71 1.13 22.97
C VAL A 241 3.65 2.20 23.49
N GLN A 242 3.35 3.49 23.27
CA GLN A 242 4.17 4.60 23.75
C GLN A 242 4.30 4.65 25.27
N LYS A 243 3.26 4.22 26.03
CA LYS A 243 3.30 4.16 27.51
C LYS A 243 4.09 2.94 27.98
N GLU A 244 3.93 1.81 27.32
CA GLU A 244 4.58 0.54 27.70
C GLU A 244 6.07 0.54 27.33
N TYR A 245 6.41 1.14 26.18
CA TYR A 245 7.77 1.23 25.64
C TYR A 245 8.19 2.70 25.45
N PRO A 246 8.57 3.44 26.49
CA PRO A 246 8.94 4.86 26.39
C PRO A 246 10.16 5.13 25.48
N SER A 247 11.01 4.12 25.27
CA SER A 247 12.18 4.20 24.38
C SER A 247 11.82 4.10 22.89
N ILE A 248 10.56 3.77 22.56
CA ILE A 248 10.05 3.60 21.20
C ILE A 248 9.08 4.72 20.87
N ARG A 249 9.16 5.23 19.65
CA ARG A 249 8.18 6.13 19.04
C ARG A 249 7.41 5.37 17.97
N ALA A 250 6.10 5.25 18.14
CA ALA A 250 5.20 4.72 17.14
C ALA A 250 4.40 5.85 16.49
N SER A 251 4.31 5.87 15.18
CA SER A 251 3.56 6.86 14.41
C SER A 251 2.99 6.22 13.14
N TYR A 252 2.06 6.89 12.49
CA TYR A 252 1.45 6.39 11.25
C TYR A 252 1.23 7.53 10.25
N PHE A 253 1.12 7.16 8.96
CA PHE A 253 0.70 8.05 7.89
C PHE A 253 0.03 7.24 6.76
N GLY A 254 -0.78 7.89 5.94
CA GLY A 254 -1.43 7.26 4.79
C GLY A 254 -2.76 7.90 4.44
N GLY A 255 -3.34 7.50 3.29
CA GLY A 255 -4.55 8.10 2.74
C GLY A 255 -5.78 8.11 3.65
N PRO A 256 -6.09 7.04 4.42
CA PRO A 256 -7.22 7.05 5.36
C PRO A 256 -7.02 7.90 6.61
N SER A 257 -5.83 8.47 6.83
CA SER A 257 -5.46 9.23 8.04
C SER A 257 -5.58 10.75 7.88
N VAL A 258 -6.10 11.23 6.76
CA VAL A 258 -6.26 12.67 6.46
C VAL A 258 -7.68 13.13 6.66
#